data_4d5c1d55af30d17b55990136a306fc71
#
_entry.id   4d5c1d55af30d17b55990136a306fc71
#
_cell.length_a   1.000
_cell.length_b   1.000
_cell.length_c   1.000
_cell.angle_alpha   90.00
_cell.angle_beta   90.00
_cell.angle_gamma   90.00
#
_symmetry.space_group_name_H-M   'P 1'
#
loop_
_entity.id
_entity.type
_entity.pdbx_description
1 polymer ?
#
loop_
_entity_poly.entity_id
_entity_poly.type
_entity_poly.pdbx_seq_one_letter_code
_entity_poly.pdbx_strand_id
1 'polypeptide(L)'
;ALVNSVTGEEDRLETVLPLVKKYGAAVVAISNDETGISQDPDVRFAVAKKIVERAADYGIPACDIVVDPLVMPIGAINQAGVQVMRLVHRLRTELKVNTTCGASNVSFGLPERNGINAGFLTMAMASGMTSAITNPLHAEVVRAIMSADVMMGHDPDCARWIRKFREVPAMGADGEMGRGRRDTSNRRRRES
;
A
#
# COMPACT_ATOMS: atom_id res chain seq x y z
N ALA A 1 -3.41 12.67 15.35
CA ALA A 1 -3.70 11.25 15.67
C ALA A 1 -4.48 10.62 14.52
N LEU A 2 -4.47 9.29 14.44
CA LEU A 2 -5.30 8.50 13.52
C LEU A 2 -6.22 7.62 14.37
N VAL A 3 -7.53 7.85 14.27
CA VAL A 3 -8.55 7.05 14.97
C VAL A 3 -8.82 5.79 14.14
N ASN A 4 -8.75 4.62 14.74
CA ASN A 4 -9.07 3.35 14.09
C ASN A 4 -10.16 2.64 14.94
N SER A 5 -11.41 2.68 14.52
CA SER A 5 -11.95 3.09 13.22
C SER A 5 -13.41 3.57 13.35
N VAL A 6 -14.00 4.02 12.25
CA VAL A 6 -15.43 4.25 12.09
C VAL A 6 -15.97 3.37 10.98
N THR A 7 -17.22 2.90 11.13
CA THR A 7 -17.96 2.13 10.11
C THR A 7 -19.09 3.01 9.52
N GLY A 8 -19.78 2.50 8.49
CA GLY A 8 -20.93 3.17 7.88
C GLY A 8 -22.23 3.13 8.71
N GLU A 9 -22.20 2.50 9.89
CA GLU A 9 -23.33 2.48 10.84
C GLU A 9 -23.60 3.88 11.37
N GLU A 10 -24.88 4.33 11.38
CA GLU A 10 -25.23 5.68 11.79
C GLU A 10 -24.78 6.00 13.23
N ASP A 11 -25.03 5.12 14.18
CA ASP A 11 -24.63 5.29 15.58
C ASP A 11 -23.11 5.48 15.73
N ARG A 12 -22.32 4.81 14.88
CA ARG A 12 -20.85 4.94 14.86
C ARG A 12 -20.41 6.25 14.26
N LEU A 13 -21.05 6.67 13.16
CA LEU A 13 -20.76 7.96 12.52
C LEU A 13 -21.05 9.12 13.48
N GLU A 14 -22.21 9.11 14.15
CA GLU A 14 -22.62 10.13 15.11
C GLU A 14 -21.74 10.17 16.37
N THR A 15 -21.18 9.05 16.78
CA THR A 15 -20.30 8.97 17.96
C THR A 15 -18.86 9.36 17.64
N VAL A 16 -18.31 8.88 16.52
CA VAL A 16 -16.87 8.97 16.24
C VAL A 16 -16.50 10.27 15.51
N LEU A 17 -17.28 10.68 14.49
CA LEU A 17 -16.91 11.84 13.67
C LEU A 17 -16.83 13.16 14.45
N PRO A 18 -17.71 13.47 15.44
CA PRO A 18 -17.55 14.65 16.28
C PRO A 18 -16.22 14.64 17.06
N LEU A 19 -15.77 13.46 17.54
CA LEU A 19 -14.50 13.33 18.24
C LEU A 19 -13.32 13.56 17.30
N VAL A 20 -13.36 12.96 16.10
CA VAL A 20 -12.35 13.18 15.05
C VAL A 20 -12.21 14.67 14.76
N LYS A 21 -13.32 15.37 14.55
CA LYS A 21 -13.34 16.82 14.32
C LYS A 21 -12.80 17.59 15.51
N LYS A 22 -13.27 17.29 16.71
CA LYS A 22 -12.89 18.00 17.96
C LYS A 22 -11.39 17.97 18.20
N TYR A 23 -10.74 16.83 17.89
CA TYR A 23 -9.31 16.64 18.15
C TYR A 23 -8.42 16.86 16.92
N GLY A 24 -8.97 17.28 15.78
CA GLY A 24 -8.21 17.46 14.54
C GLY A 24 -7.46 16.18 14.13
N ALA A 25 -8.12 15.03 14.28
CA ALA A 25 -7.53 13.73 13.97
C ALA A 25 -7.91 13.30 12.54
N ALA A 26 -7.14 12.37 11.96
CA ALA A 26 -7.59 11.56 10.84
C ALA A 26 -8.33 10.31 11.34
N VAL A 27 -9.11 9.67 10.46
CA VAL A 27 -9.88 8.47 10.81
C VAL A 27 -9.79 7.39 9.74
N VAL A 28 -9.64 6.13 10.19
CA VAL A 28 -9.82 4.96 9.33
C VAL A 28 -11.32 4.70 9.19
N ALA A 29 -11.79 4.68 7.93
CA ALA A 29 -13.17 4.42 7.55
C ALA A 29 -13.28 3.01 6.98
N ILE A 30 -13.92 2.09 7.69
CA ILE A 30 -14.09 0.70 7.25
C ILE A 30 -15.34 0.60 6.36
N SER A 31 -15.22 0.01 5.18
CA SER A 31 -16.27 -0.07 4.15
C SER A 31 -17.34 -1.14 4.46
N ASN A 32 -17.89 -1.14 5.68
CA ASN A 32 -19.03 -1.95 6.12
C ASN A 32 -20.02 -1.11 6.91
N ASP A 33 -21.26 -1.56 6.99
CA ASP A 33 -22.36 -0.91 7.69
C ASP A 33 -23.24 -1.92 8.46
N GLU A 34 -24.46 -1.54 8.80
CA GLU A 34 -25.45 -2.35 9.52
C GLU A 34 -25.77 -3.67 8.83
N THR A 35 -25.57 -3.76 7.52
CA THR A 35 -25.80 -4.98 6.72
C THR A 35 -24.63 -5.97 6.81
N GLY A 36 -23.53 -5.55 7.42
CA GLY A 36 -22.30 -6.32 7.55
C GLY A 36 -21.29 -6.09 6.42
N ILE A 37 -20.42 -7.06 6.17
CA ILE A 37 -19.38 -6.98 5.14
C ILE A 37 -19.91 -7.55 3.83
N SER A 38 -20.15 -6.68 2.86
CA SER A 38 -20.56 -7.12 1.51
C SER A 38 -19.36 -7.67 0.72
N GLN A 39 -19.59 -8.74 -0.05
CA GLN A 39 -18.62 -9.23 -1.02
C GLN A 39 -18.60 -8.36 -2.29
N ASP A 40 -19.66 -7.59 -2.55
CA ASP A 40 -19.76 -6.71 -3.70
C ASP A 40 -18.92 -5.43 -3.50
N PRO A 41 -17.93 -5.15 -4.35
CA PRO A 41 -17.11 -3.95 -4.25
C PRO A 41 -17.92 -2.66 -4.48
N ASP A 42 -19.02 -2.70 -5.23
CA ASP A 42 -19.87 -1.53 -5.46
C ASP A 42 -20.64 -1.14 -4.20
N VAL A 43 -21.12 -2.12 -3.44
CA VAL A 43 -21.74 -1.89 -2.12
C VAL A 43 -20.71 -1.31 -1.16
N ARG A 44 -19.51 -1.89 -1.07
CA ARG A 44 -18.43 -1.34 -0.23
C ARG A 44 -18.03 0.07 -0.63
N PHE A 45 -18.02 0.38 -1.91
CA PHE A 45 -17.77 1.74 -2.39
C PHE A 45 -18.88 2.72 -1.96
N ALA A 46 -20.14 2.31 -2.04
CA ALA A 46 -21.27 3.14 -1.59
C ALA A 46 -21.19 3.43 -0.08
N VAL A 47 -20.82 2.45 0.74
CA VAL A 47 -20.60 2.65 2.18
C VAL A 47 -19.42 3.62 2.42
N ALA A 48 -18.30 3.45 1.75
CA ALA A 48 -17.18 4.36 1.86
C ALA A 48 -17.56 5.80 1.48
N LYS A 49 -18.33 5.96 0.39
CA LYS A 49 -18.85 7.26 -0.04
C LYS A 49 -19.76 7.89 1.03
N LYS A 50 -20.69 7.12 1.61
CA LYS A 50 -21.54 7.55 2.74
C LYS A 50 -20.70 8.09 3.89
N ILE A 51 -19.65 7.36 4.32
CA ILE A 51 -18.78 7.81 5.42
C ILE A 51 -18.07 9.12 5.06
N VAL A 52 -17.56 9.24 3.84
CA VAL A 52 -16.87 10.47 3.37
C VAL A 52 -17.82 11.67 3.35
N GLU A 53 -19.05 11.50 2.85
CA GLU A 53 -20.07 12.54 2.83
C GLU A 53 -20.47 12.97 4.25
N ARG A 54 -20.71 12.00 5.15
CA ARG A 54 -21.00 12.28 6.56
C ARG A 54 -19.83 12.98 7.27
N ALA A 55 -18.60 12.60 6.98
CA ALA A 55 -17.43 13.27 7.53
C ALA A 55 -17.32 14.73 7.05
N ALA A 56 -17.68 15.00 5.79
CA ALA A 56 -17.74 16.36 5.24
C ALA A 56 -18.79 17.23 5.97
N ASP A 57 -19.95 16.69 6.37
CA ASP A 57 -20.96 17.38 7.16
C ASP A 57 -20.41 17.87 8.51
N TYR A 58 -19.48 17.12 9.10
CA TYR A 58 -18.73 17.52 10.31
C TYR A 58 -17.52 18.43 10.00
N GLY A 59 -17.28 18.77 8.73
CA GLY A 59 -16.14 19.58 8.30
C GLY A 59 -14.79 18.86 8.43
N ILE A 60 -14.76 17.53 8.26
CA ILE A 60 -13.55 16.71 8.19
C ILE A 60 -13.15 16.62 6.71
N PRO A 61 -11.94 17.07 6.32
CA PRO A 61 -11.54 17.05 4.93
C PRO A 61 -11.22 15.62 4.45
N ALA A 62 -11.39 15.35 3.16
CA ALA A 62 -11.16 14.03 2.56
C ALA A 62 -9.72 13.50 2.77
N CYS A 63 -8.72 14.39 2.91
CA CYS A 63 -7.34 13.99 3.19
C CYS A 63 -7.14 13.39 4.59
N ASP A 64 -8.05 13.64 5.53
CA ASP A 64 -8.04 13.08 6.88
C ASP A 64 -8.86 11.79 6.99
N ILE A 65 -9.42 11.31 5.87
CA ILE A 65 -10.14 10.05 5.80
C ILE A 65 -9.27 9.01 5.10
N VAL A 66 -9.08 7.88 5.78
CA VAL A 66 -8.28 6.75 5.29
C VAL A 66 -9.19 5.53 5.17
N VAL A 67 -9.67 5.24 3.96
CA VAL A 67 -10.63 4.14 3.75
C VAL A 67 -9.94 2.79 3.75
N ASP A 68 -10.46 1.86 4.56
CA ASP A 68 -10.12 0.43 4.49
C ASP A 68 -11.13 -0.27 3.56
N PRO A 69 -10.68 -0.80 2.40
CA PRO A 69 -11.55 -1.47 1.44
C PRO A 69 -11.97 -2.89 1.89
N LEU A 70 -11.56 -3.36 3.06
CA LEU A 70 -11.79 -4.69 3.59
C LEU A 70 -11.18 -5.79 2.70
N VAL A 71 -9.94 -6.11 2.96
CA VAL A 71 -9.24 -7.19 2.26
C VAL A 71 -9.71 -8.55 2.79
N MET A 72 -10.37 -9.31 1.94
CA MET A 72 -10.85 -10.66 2.24
C MET A 72 -9.79 -11.71 1.89
N PRO A 73 -9.79 -12.88 2.59
CA PRO A 73 -8.88 -13.98 2.26
C PRO A 73 -9.11 -14.52 0.84
N ILE A 74 -8.07 -14.52 0.02
CA ILE A 74 -8.17 -15.00 -1.36
C ILE A 74 -8.43 -16.50 -1.43
N GLY A 75 -8.02 -17.26 -0.41
CA GLY A 75 -8.33 -18.68 -0.29
C GLY A 75 -9.83 -18.99 -0.07
N ALA A 76 -10.60 -18.02 0.44
CA ALA A 76 -12.05 -18.13 0.59
C ALA A 76 -12.81 -17.50 -0.59
N ILE A 77 -12.28 -16.43 -1.17
CA ILE A 77 -12.93 -15.66 -2.24
C ILE A 77 -11.91 -15.41 -3.35
N ASN A 78 -11.94 -16.21 -4.42
CA ASN A 78 -10.97 -16.15 -5.53
C ASN A 78 -10.82 -14.75 -6.16
N GLN A 79 -11.87 -13.94 -6.16
CA GLN A 79 -11.87 -12.59 -6.74
C GLN A 79 -11.49 -11.48 -5.75
N ALA A 80 -11.20 -11.82 -4.48
CA ALA A 80 -10.97 -10.82 -3.43
C ALA A 80 -9.87 -9.82 -3.81
N GLY A 81 -8.76 -10.29 -4.38
CA GLY A 81 -7.67 -9.41 -4.82
C GLY A 81 -8.12 -8.42 -5.90
N VAL A 82 -8.77 -8.92 -6.95
CA VAL A 82 -9.26 -8.08 -8.08
C VAL A 82 -10.29 -7.07 -7.59
N GLN A 83 -11.20 -7.49 -6.70
CA GLN A 83 -12.22 -6.60 -6.13
C GLN A 83 -11.58 -5.46 -5.33
N VAL A 84 -10.58 -5.76 -4.50
CA VAL A 84 -9.87 -4.74 -3.73
C VAL A 84 -9.13 -3.77 -4.64
N MET A 85 -8.43 -4.24 -5.68
CA MET A 85 -7.73 -3.37 -6.64
C MET A 85 -8.69 -2.39 -7.33
N ARG A 86 -9.86 -2.87 -7.78
CA ARG A 86 -10.90 -2.02 -8.38
C ARG A 86 -11.43 -0.99 -7.38
N LEU A 87 -11.72 -1.41 -6.15
CA LEU A 87 -12.25 -0.54 -5.11
C LEU A 87 -11.22 0.54 -4.73
N VAL A 88 -9.96 0.17 -4.51
CA VAL A 88 -8.86 1.12 -4.22
C VAL A 88 -8.73 2.16 -5.34
N HIS A 89 -8.76 1.72 -6.60
CA HIS A 89 -8.68 2.64 -7.73
C HIS A 89 -9.83 3.67 -7.71
N ARG A 90 -11.06 3.23 -7.47
CA ARG A 90 -12.22 4.12 -7.38
C ARG A 90 -12.15 5.07 -6.19
N LEU A 91 -11.75 4.59 -5.02
CA LEU A 91 -11.56 5.42 -3.82
C LEU A 91 -10.57 6.57 -4.09
N ARG A 92 -9.48 6.28 -4.80
CA ARG A 92 -8.47 7.29 -5.15
C ARG A 92 -8.92 8.26 -6.22
N THR A 93 -9.59 7.79 -7.26
CA THR A 93 -9.95 8.61 -8.44
C THR A 93 -11.26 9.37 -8.27
N GLU A 94 -12.28 8.74 -7.64
CA GLU A 94 -13.60 9.33 -7.48
C GLU A 94 -13.75 10.10 -6.16
N LEU A 95 -13.34 9.51 -5.01
CA LEU A 95 -13.48 10.14 -3.70
C LEU A 95 -12.24 10.93 -3.25
N LYS A 96 -11.09 10.70 -3.89
CA LYS A 96 -9.79 11.35 -3.59
C LYS A 96 -9.35 11.21 -2.13
N VAL A 97 -9.74 10.13 -1.50
CA VAL A 97 -9.38 9.79 -0.11
C VAL A 97 -8.09 8.98 -0.05
N ASN A 98 -7.48 8.91 1.13
CA ASN A 98 -6.42 7.96 1.42
C ASN A 98 -7.00 6.57 1.66
N THR A 99 -6.16 5.53 1.54
CA THR A 99 -6.56 4.14 1.71
C THR A 99 -5.55 3.38 2.56
N THR A 100 -6.04 2.38 3.31
CA THR A 100 -5.21 1.46 4.08
C THR A 100 -5.84 0.07 4.07
N CYS A 101 -5.11 -0.95 4.50
CA CYS A 101 -5.67 -2.27 4.77
C CYS A 101 -4.79 -3.09 5.70
N GLY A 102 -5.36 -4.09 6.36
CA GLY A 102 -4.63 -5.18 6.97
C GLY A 102 -4.09 -6.11 5.87
N ALA A 103 -2.88 -5.84 5.37
CA ALA A 103 -2.36 -6.48 4.15
C ALA A 103 -2.26 -8.01 4.23
N SER A 104 -1.98 -8.57 5.41
CA SER A 104 -1.85 -10.02 5.59
C SER A 104 -3.19 -10.78 5.58
N ASN A 105 -4.33 -10.08 5.57
CA ASN A 105 -5.64 -10.72 5.46
C ASN A 105 -5.80 -11.45 4.13
N VAL A 106 -5.21 -10.93 3.04
CA VAL A 106 -5.30 -11.54 1.70
C VAL A 106 -4.83 -12.99 1.68
N SER A 107 -3.80 -13.31 2.44
CA SER A 107 -3.14 -14.63 2.46
C SER A 107 -3.60 -15.54 3.60
N PHE A 108 -4.64 -15.14 4.35
CA PHE A 108 -5.06 -15.90 5.53
C PHE A 108 -5.41 -17.35 5.16
N GLY A 109 -4.86 -18.30 5.92
CA GLY A 109 -5.04 -19.74 5.71
C GLY A 109 -4.16 -20.36 4.61
N LEU A 110 -3.34 -19.59 3.89
CA LEU A 110 -2.47 -20.09 2.84
C LEU A 110 -1.03 -20.31 3.32
N PRO A 111 -0.26 -21.23 2.72
CA PRO A 111 1.18 -21.35 2.95
C PRO A 111 1.94 -20.18 2.30
N GLU A 112 3.23 -20.02 2.67
CA GLU A 112 4.14 -19.01 2.08
C GLU A 112 3.54 -17.60 1.97
N ARG A 113 2.87 -17.18 3.04
CA ARG A 113 2.07 -15.95 3.11
C ARG A 113 2.83 -14.69 2.72
N ASN A 114 4.14 -14.62 3.00
CA ASN A 114 4.93 -13.44 2.72
C ASN A 114 5.02 -13.14 1.23
N GLY A 115 5.16 -14.17 0.38
CA GLY A 115 5.14 -14.02 -1.08
C GLY A 115 3.81 -13.46 -1.59
N ILE A 116 2.68 -14.00 -1.07
CA ILE A 116 1.35 -13.51 -1.44
C ILE A 116 1.14 -12.07 -0.96
N ASN A 117 1.53 -11.75 0.28
CA ASN A 117 1.43 -10.40 0.82
C ASN A 117 2.29 -9.39 0.02
N ALA A 118 3.49 -9.80 -0.38
CA ALA A 118 4.39 -8.99 -1.20
C ALA A 118 3.77 -8.69 -2.57
N GLY A 119 3.28 -9.71 -3.27
CA GLY A 119 2.58 -9.56 -4.55
C GLY A 119 1.33 -8.69 -4.43
N PHE A 120 0.49 -8.95 -3.42
CA PHE A 120 -0.69 -8.14 -3.15
C PHE A 120 -0.37 -6.65 -2.94
N LEU A 121 0.60 -6.34 -2.10
CA LEU A 121 0.95 -4.95 -1.79
C LEU A 121 1.45 -4.19 -3.01
N THR A 122 2.29 -4.81 -3.87
CA THR A 122 2.75 -4.15 -5.10
C THR A 122 1.59 -3.82 -6.04
N MET A 123 0.64 -4.75 -6.20
CA MET A 123 -0.55 -4.55 -7.03
C MET A 123 -1.49 -3.50 -6.42
N ALA A 124 -1.66 -3.50 -5.09
CA ALA A 124 -2.48 -2.52 -4.38
C ALA A 124 -1.90 -1.10 -4.51
N MET A 125 -0.58 -0.95 -4.37
CA MET A 125 0.12 0.33 -4.60
C MET A 125 -0.10 0.83 -6.03
N ALA A 126 0.05 -0.04 -7.03
CA ALA A 126 -0.20 0.30 -8.43
C ALA A 126 -1.67 0.71 -8.68
N SER A 127 -2.61 0.19 -7.89
CA SER A 127 -4.02 0.57 -7.95
C SER A 127 -4.34 1.87 -7.20
N GLY A 128 -3.37 2.44 -6.46
CA GLY A 128 -3.51 3.72 -5.76
C GLY A 128 -3.61 3.61 -4.23
N MET A 129 -3.32 2.46 -3.62
CA MET A 129 -3.28 2.34 -2.16
C MET A 129 -2.16 3.21 -1.57
N THR A 130 -2.52 3.99 -0.53
CA THR A 130 -1.60 4.99 0.04
C THR A 130 -0.89 4.53 1.30
N SER A 131 -1.44 3.56 2.00
CA SER A 131 -0.84 2.98 3.21
C SER A 131 -1.31 1.54 3.42
N ALA A 132 -0.62 0.80 4.28
CA ALA A 132 -1.02 -0.55 4.67
C ALA A 132 -0.53 -0.86 6.10
N ILE A 133 -1.30 -1.66 6.82
CA ILE A 133 -0.90 -2.26 8.08
C ILE A 133 -0.23 -3.59 7.75
N THR A 134 1.10 -3.66 7.94
CA THR A 134 1.90 -4.84 7.61
C THR A 134 3.09 -4.97 8.56
N ASN A 135 3.75 -6.13 8.57
CA ASN A 135 4.94 -6.34 9.38
C ASN A 135 6.21 -5.85 8.65
N PRO A 136 6.85 -4.77 9.12
CA PRO A 136 8.05 -4.23 8.47
C PRO A 136 9.31 -5.10 8.68
N LEU A 137 9.23 -6.16 9.46
CA LEU A 137 10.34 -7.10 9.67
C LEU A 137 10.39 -8.21 8.60
N HIS A 138 9.34 -8.37 7.81
CA HIS A 138 9.33 -9.33 6.70
C HIS A 138 10.09 -8.75 5.50
N ALA A 139 11.34 -9.17 5.33
CA ALA A 139 12.26 -8.64 4.31
C ALA A 139 11.69 -8.73 2.88
N GLU A 140 10.96 -9.80 2.56
CA GLU A 140 10.30 -10.01 1.27
C GLU A 140 9.24 -8.93 1.01
N VAL A 141 8.39 -8.67 1.98
CA VAL A 141 7.34 -7.64 1.92
C VAL A 141 7.96 -6.24 1.77
N VAL A 142 8.97 -5.92 2.58
CA VAL A 142 9.66 -4.63 2.49
C VAL A 142 10.33 -4.45 1.14
N ARG A 143 10.99 -5.49 0.63
CA ARG A 143 11.62 -5.45 -0.69
C ARG A 143 10.61 -5.23 -1.80
N ALA A 144 9.46 -5.89 -1.74
CA ALA A 144 8.36 -5.72 -2.70
C ALA A 144 7.83 -4.27 -2.70
N ILE A 145 7.57 -3.69 -1.53
CA ILE A 145 7.12 -2.29 -1.41
C ILE A 145 8.15 -1.33 -2.01
N MET A 146 9.43 -1.49 -1.66
CA MET A 146 10.50 -0.62 -2.19
C MET A 146 10.67 -0.78 -3.70
N SER A 147 10.50 -1.99 -4.25
CA SER A 147 10.53 -2.19 -5.70
C SER A 147 9.34 -1.55 -6.41
N ALA A 148 8.14 -1.60 -5.80
CA ALA A 148 6.98 -0.89 -6.31
C ALA A 148 7.19 0.63 -6.33
N ASP A 149 7.78 1.20 -5.28
CA ASP A 149 8.15 2.62 -5.25
C ASP A 149 9.07 3.02 -6.42
N VAL A 150 10.08 2.18 -6.73
CA VAL A 150 10.97 2.39 -7.89
C VAL A 150 10.17 2.35 -9.20
N MET A 151 9.35 1.31 -9.40
CA MET A 151 8.58 1.11 -10.64
C MET A 151 7.52 2.20 -10.86
N MET A 152 6.98 2.76 -9.78
CA MET A 152 5.96 3.82 -9.82
C MET A 152 6.55 5.24 -9.85
N GLY A 153 7.88 5.39 -9.84
CA GLY A 153 8.56 6.68 -9.85
C GLY A 153 8.53 7.42 -8.51
N HIS A 154 8.21 6.73 -7.41
CA HIS A 154 8.22 7.30 -6.06
C HIS A 154 9.60 7.29 -5.39
N ASP A 155 10.60 6.70 -6.05
CA ASP A 155 12.00 6.71 -5.63
C ASP A 155 12.88 7.31 -6.75
N PRO A 156 12.99 8.64 -6.83
CA PRO A 156 13.78 9.31 -7.86
C PRO A 156 15.23 8.78 -7.88
N ASP A 157 15.72 8.54 -9.10
CA ASP A 157 17.06 8.01 -9.35
C ASP A 157 17.34 6.66 -8.63
N CYS A 158 16.30 5.96 -8.20
CA CYS A 158 16.37 4.75 -7.40
C CYS A 158 17.21 4.92 -6.11
N ALA A 159 17.25 6.12 -5.56
CA ALA A 159 18.21 6.50 -4.53
C ALA A 159 18.03 5.71 -3.22
N ARG A 160 16.78 5.49 -2.78
CA ARG A 160 16.48 4.69 -1.57
C ARG A 160 16.81 3.21 -1.78
N TRP A 161 16.46 2.69 -2.97
CA TRP A 161 16.76 1.30 -3.36
C TRP A 161 18.27 1.05 -3.39
N ILE A 162 19.01 1.88 -4.10
CA ILE A 162 20.48 1.77 -4.21
C ILE A 162 21.13 1.84 -2.83
N ARG A 163 20.74 2.81 -2.00
CA ARG A 163 21.28 2.94 -0.64
C ARG A 163 21.01 1.71 0.22
N LYS A 164 19.83 1.08 0.08
CA LYS A 164 19.42 -0.08 0.88
C LYS A 164 20.11 -1.37 0.46
N PHE A 165 20.34 -1.56 -0.85
CA PHE A 165 20.73 -2.85 -1.41
C PHE A 165 22.11 -2.86 -2.09
N ARG A 166 22.77 -1.71 -2.25
CA ARG A 166 24.16 -1.69 -2.70
C ARG A 166 25.04 -2.13 -1.53
N GLU A 167 25.77 -3.23 -1.70
CA GLU A 167 26.86 -3.57 -0.80
C GLU A 167 27.91 -2.46 -0.89
N VAL A 168 28.19 -1.81 0.25
CA VAL A 168 29.39 -0.97 0.36
C VAL A 168 30.55 -1.95 0.43
N PRO A 169 31.48 -1.97 -0.55
CA PRO A 169 32.68 -2.79 -0.40
C PRO A 169 33.34 -2.41 0.94
N ALA A 170 33.63 -3.41 1.77
CA ALA A 170 34.43 -3.18 2.95
C ALA A 170 35.69 -2.45 2.50
N MET A 171 35.91 -1.22 2.97
CA MET A 171 37.18 -0.54 2.75
C MET A 171 38.24 -1.40 3.40
N GLY A 172 39.02 -2.10 2.57
CA GLY A 172 40.19 -2.84 3.04
C GLY A 172 41.06 -1.88 3.81
N ALA A 173 41.66 -2.37 4.89
CA ALA A 173 42.55 -1.62 5.75
C ALA A 173 43.85 -1.16 5.03
N ASP A 174 44.01 -1.50 3.76
CA ASP A 174 45.15 -1.14 2.94
C ASP A 174 44.67 -0.31 1.76
N GLY A 175 45.01 0.98 1.75
CA GLY A 175 44.60 2.02 0.83
C GLY A 175 45.17 1.87 -0.60
N GLU A 176 44.90 0.76 -1.28
CA GLU A 176 45.18 0.63 -2.71
C GLU A 176 43.88 0.62 -3.52
N MET A 177 43.65 1.77 -4.18
CA MET A 177 42.63 1.87 -5.23
C MET A 177 43.04 1.00 -6.41
N GLY A 178 42.43 -0.20 -6.51
CA GLY A 178 42.52 -1.05 -7.69
C GLY A 178 41.90 -0.33 -8.90
N ARG A 179 42.73 0.33 -9.72
CA ARG A 179 42.37 0.81 -11.05
C ARG A 179 42.03 -0.39 -11.91
N GLY A 180 40.75 -0.63 -12.17
CA GLY A 180 40.25 -1.60 -13.14
C GLY A 180 40.87 -1.31 -14.52
N ARG A 181 41.83 -2.13 -14.92
CA ARG A 181 42.37 -2.15 -16.28
C ARG A 181 41.23 -2.54 -17.24
N ARG A 182 40.78 -1.58 -18.05
CA ARG A 182 40.04 -1.89 -19.27
C ARG A 182 41.00 -2.60 -20.21
N ASP A 183 40.78 -3.90 -20.43
CA ASP A 183 41.49 -4.67 -21.44
C ASP A 183 40.99 -4.24 -22.82
N THR A 184 41.84 -3.49 -23.54
CA THR A 184 41.62 -3.03 -24.91
C THR A 184 42.50 -3.87 -25.88
N SER A 185 42.46 -5.18 -25.80
CA SER A 185 43.16 -6.03 -26.73
C SER A 185 42.23 -7.04 -27.37
N ASN A 186 41.44 -6.63 -28.37
CA ASN A 186 41.08 -7.52 -29.48
C ASN A 186 40.45 -6.78 -30.67
N ARG A 187 41.29 -6.03 -31.39
CA ARG A 187 40.90 -5.54 -32.73
C ARG A 187 42.15 -5.47 -33.62
N ARG A 188 42.62 -6.59 -34.11
CA ARG A 188 43.46 -6.68 -35.33
C ARG A 188 43.73 -8.19 -35.65
N ARG A 189 42.93 -8.77 -36.51
CA ARG A 189 43.27 -9.82 -37.48
C ARG A 189 42.03 -10.37 -38.17
N ARG A 190 41.67 -9.70 -39.26
CA ARG A 190 41.01 -10.29 -40.43
C ARG A 190 41.19 -9.26 -41.57
N GLU A 191 42.33 -9.44 -42.26
CA GLU A 191 42.57 -9.02 -43.63
C GLU A 191 43.87 -9.72 -44.03
N SER A 192 43.71 -10.89 -44.69
CA SER A 192 44.54 -11.48 -45.71
C SER A 192 43.88 -12.75 -46.19
#